data_ee43b2c3fbb7519027b68a228559d57f
#
_entry.id   ee43b2c3fbb7519027b68a228559d57f
#
_cell.length_a   1.000
_cell.length_b   1.000
_cell.length_c   1.000
_cell.angle_alpha   90.00
_cell.angle_beta   90.00
_cell.angle_gamma   90.00
#
_symmetry.space_group_name_H-M   'P 1'
#
loop_
_entity.id
_entity.type
_entity.pdbx_description
1 polymer ?
#
loop_
_entity_poly.entity_id
_entity_poly.type
_entity_poly.pdbx_seq_one_letter_code
_entity_poly.pdbx_strand_id
1 'polypeptide(L)'
;MTVSSLVALPSHVSGPRLAGMTGQSDEVQVHRRFRGPPTSGNGGYVAGLAAEWIEGPAQVSLLAPIPLEVPLHRRRDDAEVMLFDAQANYARAAPLDDPLNFEVPGPPTEDELEAAAMSFPGPSGHPIPGCFVCGTERGPGDGLCIFAGESPHRDVAVAEWIPEAELAGEDGHVEERYLWAALDCPSYFGLCEPRPLALLAQIAARIERPVTPGERLRITGWERSREGRKHHAATVIHDEAGEIVALSKALWVEIKELPA
;
A
#
# COMPACT_ATOMS: atom_id res chain seq x y z
N MET A 1 55.91 -2.37 20.19
CA MET A 1 55.81 -1.90 18.75
C MET A 1 54.98 -2.93 18.05
N THR A 2 53.67 -2.70 17.94
CA THR A 2 52.73 -3.55 17.24
C THR A 2 51.96 -2.70 16.27
N VAL A 3 52.21 -2.92 15.00
CA VAL A 3 51.62 -2.19 13.87
C VAL A 3 50.27 -2.84 13.55
N SER A 4 49.17 -2.09 13.71
CA SER A 4 47.82 -2.51 13.40
C SER A 4 47.60 -2.26 11.90
N SER A 5 47.39 -3.35 11.14
CA SER A 5 47.02 -3.30 9.71
C SER A 5 45.55 -3.02 9.54
N LEU A 6 45.23 -1.85 8.99
CA LEU A 6 43.90 -1.51 8.48
C LEU A 6 43.66 -2.28 7.17
N VAL A 7 42.70 -3.19 7.18
CA VAL A 7 42.20 -3.84 5.96
C VAL A 7 41.18 -2.89 5.31
N ALA A 8 41.52 -2.36 4.14
CA ALA A 8 40.62 -1.58 3.31
C ALA A 8 39.56 -2.47 2.67
N LEU A 9 38.29 -2.09 2.82
CA LEU A 9 37.18 -2.71 2.11
C LEU A 9 37.25 -2.37 0.61
N PRO A 10 36.95 -3.31 -0.30
CA PRO A 10 37.01 -3.03 -1.73
C PRO A 10 35.87 -2.10 -2.17
N SER A 11 36.27 -1.04 -2.87
CA SER A 11 35.45 -0.08 -3.58
C SER A 11 34.51 -0.75 -4.59
N HIS A 12 33.31 -0.25 -4.67
CA HIS A 12 32.24 -0.45 -5.63
C HIS A 12 32.64 -1.12 -6.95
N VAL A 13 32.10 -2.30 -7.20
CA VAL A 13 32.07 -2.91 -8.52
C VAL A 13 30.94 -2.24 -9.30
N SER A 14 31.31 -1.34 -10.21
CA SER A 14 30.39 -0.77 -11.19
C SER A 14 29.97 -1.86 -12.16
N GLY A 15 28.72 -2.33 -12.07
CA GLY A 15 28.12 -3.15 -13.11
C GLY A 15 28.02 -2.42 -14.46
N PRO A 16 27.79 -3.13 -15.59
CA PRO A 16 27.78 -2.51 -16.91
C PRO A 16 26.72 -1.41 -16.99
N ARG A 17 27.15 -0.15 -17.25
CA ARG A 17 26.25 0.95 -17.59
C ARG A 17 25.55 0.59 -18.90
N LEU A 18 24.24 0.39 -18.87
CA LEU A 18 23.39 0.37 -20.05
C LEU A 18 23.46 1.78 -20.70
N ALA A 19 24.21 1.87 -21.79
CA ALA A 19 24.41 3.12 -22.52
C ALA A 19 23.09 3.53 -23.19
N GLY A 20 22.58 4.74 -22.87
CA GLY A 20 21.48 5.39 -23.61
C GLY A 20 20.25 5.78 -22.79
N MET A 21 20.27 5.73 -21.46
CA MET A 21 19.09 6.05 -20.63
C MET A 21 19.28 7.37 -19.89
N THR A 22 18.48 8.39 -20.25
CA THR A 22 18.44 9.73 -19.64
C THR A 22 17.42 9.84 -18.51
N GLY A 23 17.01 8.73 -17.88
CA GLY A 23 16.00 8.68 -16.81
C GLY A 23 16.62 8.48 -15.41
N GLN A 24 15.89 8.88 -14.38
CA GLN A 24 16.21 8.56 -12.98
C GLN A 24 16.06 7.04 -12.77
N SER A 25 17.03 6.40 -12.11
CA SER A 25 16.97 4.97 -11.79
C SER A 25 17.68 4.67 -10.48
N ASP A 26 17.13 3.72 -9.71
CA ASP A 26 17.74 3.15 -8.52
C ASP A 26 17.42 1.66 -8.40
N GLU A 27 17.90 1.06 -7.31
CA GLU A 27 17.60 -0.31 -6.92
C GLU A 27 16.84 -0.28 -5.61
N VAL A 28 15.74 -1.01 -5.53
CA VAL A 28 14.88 -1.14 -4.36
C VAL A 28 14.66 -2.61 -4.03
N GLN A 29 14.30 -2.90 -2.79
CA GLN A 29 13.98 -4.24 -2.33
C GLN A 29 12.71 -4.23 -1.48
N VAL A 30 11.80 -5.17 -1.73
CA VAL A 30 10.62 -5.36 -0.89
C VAL A 30 10.94 -6.42 0.16
N HIS A 31 11.15 -5.97 1.40
CA HIS A 31 11.42 -6.90 2.50
C HIS A 31 10.19 -7.74 2.86
N ARG A 32 10.41 -8.96 3.36
CA ARG A 32 9.35 -9.89 3.78
C ARG A 32 8.38 -9.28 4.80
N ARG A 33 8.80 -8.31 5.60
CA ARG A 33 7.94 -7.53 6.48
C ARG A 33 6.76 -6.92 5.71
N PHE A 34 6.99 -6.41 4.51
CA PHE A 34 6.01 -5.68 3.70
C PHE A 34 5.21 -6.58 2.75
N ARG A 35 5.08 -7.88 3.08
CA ARG A 35 4.29 -8.80 2.27
C ARG A 35 2.78 -8.53 2.39
N GLY A 36 2.06 -8.83 1.32
CA GLY A 36 0.61 -9.11 1.33
C GLY A 36 0.41 -10.62 1.33
N PRO A 37 0.23 -11.29 0.17
CA PRO A 37 0.29 -12.73 0.06
C PRO A 37 1.62 -13.29 0.59
N PRO A 38 1.70 -14.59 0.95
CA PRO A 38 2.88 -15.16 1.60
C PRO A 38 4.20 -14.96 0.85
N THR A 39 4.14 -14.91 -0.49
CA THR A 39 5.30 -14.86 -1.38
C THR A 39 5.42 -13.54 -2.15
N SER A 40 4.54 -12.57 -1.92
CA SER A 40 4.50 -11.32 -2.68
C SER A 40 4.36 -10.09 -1.77
N GLY A 41 4.93 -8.97 -2.20
CA GLY A 41 4.75 -7.67 -1.57
C GLY A 41 3.28 -7.26 -1.47
N ASN A 42 2.93 -6.49 -0.42
CA ASN A 42 1.62 -5.85 -0.30
C ASN A 42 1.41 -4.85 -1.43
N GLY A 43 0.25 -4.89 -2.08
CA GLY A 43 -0.01 -4.12 -3.29
C GLY A 43 0.05 -2.61 -3.06
N GLY A 44 -0.55 -2.11 -2.00
CA GLY A 44 -0.52 -0.69 -1.65
C GLY A 44 0.88 -0.19 -1.30
N TYR A 45 1.65 -0.93 -0.50
CA TYR A 45 3.04 -0.59 -0.19
C TYR A 45 3.91 -0.49 -1.45
N VAL A 46 3.81 -1.49 -2.35
CA VAL A 46 4.57 -1.50 -3.61
C VAL A 46 4.10 -0.39 -4.54
N ALA A 47 2.80 -0.09 -4.53
CA ALA A 47 2.27 1.04 -5.30
C ALA A 47 2.86 2.37 -4.81
N GLY A 48 2.91 2.59 -3.50
CA GLY A 48 3.57 3.77 -2.91
C GLY A 48 5.05 3.85 -3.27
N LEU A 49 5.77 2.72 -3.21
CA LEU A 49 7.17 2.66 -3.61
C LEU A 49 7.37 3.02 -5.10
N ALA A 50 6.49 2.57 -5.99
CA ALA A 50 6.54 2.91 -7.41
C ALA A 50 6.14 4.37 -7.68
N ALA A 51 5.19 4.92 -6.92
CA ALA A 51 4.69 6.29 -7.09
C ALA A 51 5.59 7.37 -6.47
N GLU A 52 6.58 7.03 -5.65
CA GLU A 52 7.42 7.95 -4.89
C GLU A 52 8.08 9.07 -5.73
N TRP A 53 8.30 8.81 -7.02
CA TRP A 53 8.88 9.79 -7.95
C TRP A 53 7.86 10.54 -8.79
N ILE A 54 6.57 10.40 -8.49
CA ILE A 54 5.48 11.09 -9.20
C ILE A 54 4.92 12.16 -8.27
N GLU A 55 4.93 13.40 -8.72
CA GLU A 55 4.35 14.50 -7.98
C GLU A 55 2.82 14.52 -8.15
N GLY A 56 2.09 14.62 -7.03
CA GLY A 56 0.63 14.71 -7.02
C GLY A 56 -0.07 13.36 -7.19
N PRO A 57 -1.33 13.37 -7.67
CA PRO A 57 -2.11 12.15 -7.83
C PRO A 57 -1.46 11.19 -8.82
N ALA A 58 -1.40 9.92 -8.45
CA ALA A 58 -0.80 8.89 -9.29
C ALA A 58 -1.68 7.64 -9.38
N GLN A 59 -1.50 6.88 -10.46
CA GLN A 59 -2.09 5.56 -10.65
C GLN A 59 -1.01 4.52 -10.81
N VAL A 60 -1.14 3.42 -10.09
CA VAL A 60 -0.22 2.28 -10.17
C VAL A 60 -0.96 1.03 -10.58
N SER A 61 -0.48 0.38 -11.64
CA SER A 61 -0.91 -0.94 -12.07
C SER A 61 0.08 -1.98 -11.59
N LEU A 62 -0.42 -3.01 -10.89
CA LEU A 62 0.35 -4.17 -10.46
C LEU A 62 0.27 -5.24 -11.54
N LEU A 63 1.39 -5.54 -12.18
CA LEU A 63 1.44 -6.34 -13.41
C LEU A 63 1.74 -7.81 -13.15
N ALA A 64 2.44 -8.11 -12.03
CA ALA A 64 2.80 -9.44 -11.60
C ALA A 64 2.97 -9.47 -10.07
N PRO A 65 2.96 -10.67 -9.42
CA PRO A 65 3.29 -10.80 -8.00
C PRO A 65 4.71 -10.27 -7.73
N ILE A 66 4.84 -9.34 -6.81
CA ILE A 66 6.09 -8.65 -6.52
C ILE A 66 6.98 -9.52 -5.63
N PRO A 67 8.17 -9.94 -6.08
CA PRO A 67 9.02 -10.83 -5.30
C PRO A 67 9.57 -10.14 -4.05
N LEU A 68 9.81 -10.94 -3.01
CA LEU A 68 10.35 -10.48 -1.73
C LEU A 68 11.84 -10.79 -1.65
N GLU A 69 12.59 -9.95 -0.94
CA GLU A 69 14.02 -10.15 -0.62
C GLU A 69 14.94 -10.23 -1.85
N VAL A 70 14.50 -9.72 -3.00
CA VAL A 70 15.32 -9.65 -4.20
C VAL A 70 15.46 -8.20 -4.66
N PRO A 71 16.63 -7.83 -5.24
CA PRO A 71 16.82 -6.51 -5.84
C PRO A 71 15.89 -6.32 -7.04
N LEU A 72 15.21 -5.18 -7.09
CA LEU A 72 14.37 -4.75 -8.19
C LEU A 72 14.90 -3.41 -8.71
N HIS A 73 14.83 -3.21 -10.00
CA HIS A 73 15.14 -1.93 -10.61
C HIS A 73 13.89 -1.06 -10.63
N ARG A 74 14.03 0.19 -10.18
CA ARG A 74 13.03 1.23 -10.33
C ARG A 74 13.58 2.27 -11.31
N ARG A 75 12.83 2.56 -12.37
CA ARG A 75 13.23 3.48 -13.42
C ARG A 75 12.10 4.41 -13.80
N ARG A 76 12.42 5.70 -13.93
CA ARG A 76 11.53 6.71 -14.48
C ARG A 76 11.92 6.97 -15.94
N ASP A 77 10.96 6.78 -16.84
CA ASP A 77 11.03 7.16 -18.25
C ASP A 77 9.92 8.19 -18.51
N ASP A 78 10.27 9.42 -18.84
CA ASP A 78 9.36 10.55 -18.95
C ASP A 78 8.52 10.75 -17.67
N ALA A 79 7.20 10.56 -17.76
CA ALA A 79 6.27 10.70 -16.64
C ALA A 79 5.96 9.37 -15.94
N GLU A 80 6.39 8.23 -16.47
CA GLU A 80 6.08 6.90 -15.91
C GLU A 80 7.25 6.34 -15.10
N VAL A 81 6.92 5.58 -14.06
CA VAL A 81 7.89 4.83 -13.25
C VAL A 81 7.59 3.33 -13.39
N MET A 82 8.61 2.56 -13.69
CA MET A 82 8.54 1.10 -13.80
C MET A 82 9.36 0.44 -12.70
N LEU A 83 8.76 -0.54 -12.03
CA LEU A 83 9.44 -1.47 -11.12
C LEU A 83 9.58 -2.82 -11.80
N PHE A 84 10.80 -3.31 -11.98
CA PHE A 84 11.07 -4.49 -12.80
C PHE A 84 12.37 -5.21 -12.40
N ASP A 85 12.58 -6.40 -12.93
CA ASP A 85 13.86 -7.12 -12.96
C ASP A 85 14.08 -7.79 -14.32
N ALA A 86 14.99 -8.77 -14.39
CA ALA A 86 15.26 -9.52 -15.61
C ALA A 86 14.11 -10.49 -15.99
N GLN A 87 13.21 -10.81 -15.05
CA GLN A 87 12.13 -11.78 -15.23
C GLN A 87 10.82 -11.11 -15.63
N ALA A 88 10.48 -9.94 -15.03
CA ALA A 88 9.18 -9.30 -15.25
C ALA A 88 9.17 -7.80 -14.97
N ASN A 89 8.14 -7.13 -15.48
CA ASN A 89 7.66 -5.84 -14.98
C ASN A 89 6.62 -6.11 -13.90
N TYR A 90 6.82 -5.55 -12.71
CA TYR A 90 5.98 -5.81 -11.54
C TYR A 90 4.96 -4.71 -11.26
N ALA A 91 5.37 -3.45 -11.42
CA ALA A 91 4.47 -2.32 -11.23
C ALA A 91 4.81 -1.19 -12.20
N ARG A 92 3.77 -0.49 -12.66
CA ARG A 92 3.88 0.73 -13.46
C ARG A 92 3.09 1.83 -12.80
N ALA A 93 3.75 2.92 -12.44
CA ALA A 93 3.14 4.13 -11.92
C ALA A 93 3.14 5.23 -12.99
N ALA A 94 2.08 6.02 -13.04
CA ALA A 94 1.94 7.18 -13.92
C ALA A 94 1.18 8.31 -13.20
N PRO A 95 1.41 9.58 -13.54
CA PRO A 95 0.56 10.67 -13.07
C PRO A 95 -0.90 10.40 -13.44
N LEU A 96 -1.81 10.84 -12.59
CA LEU A 96 -3.24 10.72 -12.81
C LEU A 96 -3.83 12.10 -13.11
N ASP A 97 -4.40 12.27 -14.32
CA ASP A 97 -5.05 13.51 -14.70
C ASP A 97 -6.44 13.70 -14.03
N ASP A 98 -7.07 12.59 -13.61
CA ASP A 98 -8.34 12.62 -12.87
C ASP A 98 -8.07 13.06 -11.42
N PRO A 99 -8.67 14.16 -10.93
CA PRO A 99 -8.47 14.65 -9.56
C PRO A 99 -9.07 13.74 -8.48
N LEU A 100 -9.54 12.54 -8.80
CA LEU A 100 -10.25 11.62 -7.91
C LEU A 100 -11.49 12.29 -7.28
N ASN A 101 -12.20 13.13 -8.05
CA ASN A 101 -13.43 13.78 -7.62
C ASN A 101 -14.60 12.80 -7.69
N PHE A 102 -15.03 12.31 -6.54
CA PHE A 102 -16.21 11.49 -6.36
C PHE A 102 -16.76 11.68 -4.96
N GLU A 103 -18.00 11.30 -4.76
CA GLU A 103 -18.61 11.36 -3.42
C GLU A 103 -17.89 10.41 -2.46
N VAL A 104 -17.41 10.94 -1.34
CA VAL A 104 -16.75 10.19 -0.26
C VAL A 104 -17.66 10.13 0.95
N PRO A 105 -17.76 8.97 1.63
CA PRO A 105 -18.40 8.87 2.93
C PRO A 105 -17.74 9.79 3.95
N GLY A 106 -18.51 10.38 4.85
CA GLY A 106 -17.95 11.09 6.01
C GLY A 106 -17.15 10.15 6.94
N PRO A 107 -16.34 10.72 7.83
CA PRO A 107 -15.53 9.93 8.77
C PRO A 107 -16.41 9.01 9.61
N PRO A 108 -15.92 7.82 10.00
CA PRO A 108 -16.66 6.92 10.87
C PRO A 108 -16.81 7.52 12.28
N THR A 109 -17.94 7.22 12.90
CA THR A 109 -18.21 7.55 14.31
C THR A 109 -17.49 6.56 15.23
N GLU A 110 -17.40 6.88 16.53
CA GLU A 110 -16.82 5.96 17.52
C GLU A 110 -17.60 4.65 17.60
N ASP A 111 -18.94 4.70 17.57
CA ASP A 111 -19.79 3.51 17.59
C ASP A 111 -19.54 2.59 16.37
N GLU A 112 -19.29 3.19 15.19
CA GLU A 112 -18.93 2.42 13.98
C GLU A 112 -17.55 1.77 14.12
N LEU A 113 -16.57 2.47 14.68
CA LEU A 113 -15.21 1.93 14.91
C LEU A 113 -15.22 0.79 15.93
N GLU A 114 -15.96 0.92 17.04
CA GLU A 114 -16.11 -0.12 18.04
C GLU A 114 -16.80 -1.38 17.45
N ALA A 115 -17.89 -1.22 16.70
CA ALA A 115 -18.58 -2.31 16.03
C ALA A 115 -17.70 -2.97 14.97
N ALA A 116 -16.97 -2.21 14.18
CA ALA A 116 -16.04 -2.69 13.15
C ALA A 116 -14.92 -3.54 13.74
N ALA A 117 -14.34 -3.13 14.87
CA ALA A 117 -13.31 -3.90 15.55
C ALA A 117 -13.81 -5.32 15.97
N MET A 118 -15.10 -5.47 16.26
CA MET A 118 -15.71 -6.75 16.59
C MET A 118 -16.10 -7.57 15.34
N SER A 119 -16.41 -6.92 14.22
CA SER A 119 -16.84 -7.57 12.97
C SER A 119 -15.68 -7.94 12.06
N PHE A 120 -14.48 -7.43 12.30
CA PHE A 120 -13.27 -7.79 11.54
C PHE A 120 -13.04 -9.30 11.59
N PRO A 121 -12.80 -9.96 10.44
CA PRO A 121 -12.76 -11.43 10.38
C PRO A 121 -11.50 -12.00 11.02
N GLY A 122 -11.21 -11.82 12.22
CA GLY A 122 -10.12 -12.33 13.06
C GLY A 122 -9.20 -13.41 12.47
N PRO A 123 -8.36 -14.08 13.24
CA PRO A 123 -7.35 -15.01 12.73
C PRO A 123 -7.89 -16.18 11.91
N SER A 124 -9.11 -16.64 12.20
CA SER A 124 -9.72 -17.80 11.54
C SER A 124 -10.44 -17.48 10.23
N GLY A 125 -10.72 -16.20 9.94
CA GLY A 125 -11.47 -15.78 8.75
C GLY A 125 -10.69 -14.90 7.79
N HIS A 126 -9.47 -14.47 8.16
CA HIS A 126 -8.68 -13.57 7.35
C HIS A 126 -8.00 -14.32 6.19
N PRO A 127 -8.18 -13.90 4.92
CA PRO A 127 -7.63 -14.63 3.76
C PRO A 127 -6.09 -14.60 3.72
N ILE A 128 -5.46 -13.55 4.26
CA ILE A 128 -4.00 -13.35 4.24
C ILE A 128 -3.51 -12.90 5.63
N PRO A 129 -3.46 -13.80 6.62
CA PRO A 129 -3.19 -13.43 8.01
C PRO A 129 -1.80 -12.83 8.26
N GLY A 130 -0.86 -13.02 7.35
CA GLY A 130 0.47 -12.39 7.40
C GLY A 130 0.61 -11.07 6.66
N CYS A 131 -0.49 -10.46 6.17
CA CYS A 131 -0.45 -9.19 5.43
C CYS A 131 0.12 -8.05 6.29
N PHE A 132 0.98 -7.23 5.71
CA PHE A 132 1.59 -6.07 6.38
C PHE A 132 0.56 -5.06 6.89
N VAL A 133 -0.54 -4.85 6.14
CA VAL A 133 -1.55 -3.84 6.47
C VAL A 133 -2.57 -4.36 7.49
N CYS A 134 -3.20 -5.51 7.20
CA CYS A 134 -4.38 -6.00 7.91
C CYS A 134 -4.18 -7.38 8.54
N GLY A 135 -2.97 -7.92 8.52
CA GLY A 135 -2.71 -9.28 8.94
C GLY A 135 -2.87 -9.50 10.45
N THR A 136 -3.64 -10.51 10.83
CA THR A 136 -3.93 -10.87 12.21
C THR A 136 -2.78 -11.58 12.92
N GLU A 137 -1.73 -11.99 12.19
CA GLU A 137 -0.48 -12.50 12.73
C GLU A 137 0.54 -11.37 12.98
N ARG A 138 0.16 -10.12 12.71
CA ARG A 138 0.99 -8.94 12.91
C ARG A 138 0.62 -8.25 14.23
N GLY A 139 1.61 -7.61 14.83
CA GLY A 139 1.44 -6.75 15.99
C GLY A 139 2.02 -5.35 15.74
N PRO A 140 1.87 -4.46 16.74
CA PRO A 140 2.52 -3.15 16.73
C PRO A 140 4.02 -3.28 16.44
N GLY A 141 4.55 -2.37 15.62
CA GLY A 141 5.95 -2.38 15.17
C GLY A 141 6.28 -3.36 14.04
N ASP A 142 5.40 -4.34 13.71
CA ASP A 142 5.61 -5.28 12.61
C ASP A 142 4.71 -5.00 11.40
N GLY A 143 3.45 -4.64 11.62
CA GLY A 143 2.47 -4.29 10.59
C GLY A 143 1.75 -2.99 10.90
N LEU A 144 0.90 -2.52 9.97
CA LEU A 144 0.08 -1.34 10.20
C LEU A 144 -1.11 -1.60 11.14
N CYS A 145 -1.51 -2.87 11.28
CA CYS A 145 -2.60 -3.33 12.13
C CYS A 145 -3.94 -2.61 11.85
N ILE A 146 -4.21 -2.33 10.56
CA ILE A 146 -5.45 -1.69 10.11
C ILE A 146 -6.51 -2.77 9.93
N PHE A 147 -7.36 -2.95 10.92
CA PHE A 147 -8.37 -4.01 10.98
C PHE A 147 -9.74 -3.44 10.61
N ALA A 148 -9.98 -3.30 9.29
CA ALA A 148 -11.20 -2.72 8.77
C ALA A 148 -12.36 -3.72 8.83
N GLY A 149 -13.31 -3.48 9.72
CA GLY A 149 -14.54 -4.26 9.88
C GLY A 149 -15.77 -3.52 9.34
N GLU A 150 -16.89 -4.24 9.27
CA GLU A 150 -18.13 -3.72 8.71
C GLU A 150 -18.76 -2.66 9.62
N SER A 151 -19.22 -1.55 9.03
CA SER A 151 -20.07 -0.59 9.74
C SER A 151 -21.47 -1.17 9.94
N PRO A 152 -22.08 -1.01 11.13
CA PRO A 152 -23.47 -1.44 11.36
C PRO A 152 -24.51 -0.53 10.69
N HIS A 153 -24.12 0.61 10.14
CA HIS A 153 -25.03 1.66 9.68
C HIS A 153 -24.91 1.97 8.19
N ARG A 154 -23.80 1.59 7.56
CA ARG A 154 -23.49 1.90 6.15
C ARG A 154 -22.81 0.69 5.50
N ASP A 155 -22.97 0.55 4.19
CA ASP A 155 -22.30 -0.49 3.39
C ASP A 155 -20.82 -0.12 3.16
N VAL A 156 -20.04 -0.02 4.24
CA VAL A 156 -18.63 0.33 4.24
C VAL A 156 -17.87 -0.48 5.29
N ALA A 157 -16.57 -0.67 5.08
CA ALA A 157 -15.67 -1.11 6.13
C ALA A 157 -14.95 0.10 6.73
N VAL A 158 -14.75 0.09 8.06
CA VAL A 158 -14.10 1.19 8.77
C VAL A 158 -13.02 0.68 9.70
N ALA A 159 -12.00 1.50 9.90
CA ALA A 159 -10.90 1.24 10.83
C ALA A 159 -10.37 2.54 11.43
N GLU A 160 -9.71 2.40 12.56
CA GLU A 160 -8.81 3.39 13.12
C GLU A 160 -7.36 3.01 12.79
N TRP A 161 -6.52 4.01 12.57
CA TRP A 161 -5.08 3.82 12.45
C TRP A 161 -4.32 4.97 13.11
N ILE A 162 -3.36 4.62 13.94
CA ILE A 162 -2.42 5.55 14.57
C ILE A 162 -1.03 5.14 14.09
N PRO A 163 -0.44 5.87 13.12
CA PRO A 163 0.89 5.55 12.61
C PRO A 163 1.95 5.61 13.71
N GLU A 164 2.80 4.59 13.77
CA GLU A 164 3.92 4.52 14.72
C GLU A 164 5.11 5.36 14.25
N ALA A 165 5.99 5.72 15.20
CA ALA A 165 7.15 6.58 14.93
C ALA A 165 8.13 6.00 13.90
N GLU A 166 8.24 4.67 13.82
CA GLU A 166 9.11 3.94 12.89
C GLU A 166 8.68 4.06 11.42
N LEU A 167 7.50 4.59 11.16
CA LEU A 167 6.99 4.84 9.81
C LEU A 167 7.40 6.22 9.27
N ALA A 168 8.04 7.05 10.11
CA ALA A 168 8.49 8.37 9.72
C ALA A 168 9.77 8.34 8.88
N GLY A 169 9.80 9.18 7.86
CA GLY A 169 11.00 9.52 7.12
C GLY A 169 11.88 10.54 7.86
N GLU A 170 12.92 11.01 7.18
CA GLU A 170 13.88 12.00 7.72
C GLU A 170 13.22 13.36 8.01
N ASP A 171 12.12 13.69 7.34
CA ASP A 171 11.33 14.91 7.55
C ASP A 171 10.39 14.86 8.76
N GLY A 172 10.33 13.71 9.45
CA GLY A 172 9.49 13.47 10.61
C GLY A 172 8.03 13.15 10.30
N HIS A 173 7.66 13.01 9.02
CA HIS A 173 6.33 12.62 8.60
C HIS A 173 6.30 11.13 8.20
N VAL A 174 5.12 10.52 8.29
CA VAL A 174 4.89 9.17 7.78
C VAL A 174 5.19 9.13 6.29
N GLU A 175 6.09 8.24 5.87
CA GLU A 175 6.43 8.11 4.46
C GLU A 175 5.19 7.74 3.63
N GLU A 176 5.00 8.39 2.48
CA GLU A 176 3.78 8.22 1.66
C GLU A 176 3.50 6.77 1.28
N ARG A 177 4.53 5.93 1.12
CA ARG A 177 4.35 4.49 0.84
C ARG A 177 3.51 3.76 1.89
N TYR A 178 3.50 4.22 3.15
CA TYR A 178 2.66 3.67 4.20
C TYR A 178 1.22 4.20 4.13
N LEU A 179 1.02 5.43 3.66
CA LEU A 179 -0.32 5.95 3.35
C LEU A 179 -0.94 5.18 2.18
N TRP A 180 -0.16 4.91 1.12
CA TRP A 180 -0.58 4.05 0.03
C TRP A 180 -0.97 2.65 0.50
N ALA A 181 -0.17 2.07 1.42
CA ALA A 181 -0.48 0.78 2.03
C ALA A 181 -1.79 0.84 2.85
N ALA A 182 -2.00 1.90 3.62
CA ALA A 182 -3.22 2.10 4.41
C ALA A 182 -4.48 2.28 3.54
N LEU A 183 -4.34 2.74 2.30
CA LEU A 183 -5.43 2.88 1.32
C LEU A 183 -5.81 1.55 0.63
N ASP A 184 -5.00 0.50 0.74
CA ASP A 184 -5.15 -0.79 0.05
C ASP A 184 -6.24 -1.66 0.69
N CYS A 185 -5.93 -2.33 1.79
CA CYS A 185 -6.78 -3.37 2.38
C CYS A 185 -8.17 -2.89 2.83
N PRO A 186 -8.39 -1.68 3.37
CA PRO A 186 -9.74 -1.26 3.72
C PRO A 186 -10.70 -1.25 2.53
N SER A 187 -10.22 -0.95 1.30
CA SER A 187 -11.05 -1.06 0.10
C SER A 187 -11.48 -2.49 -0.22
N TYR A 188 -10.65 -3.49 0.09
CA TYR A 188 -11.02 -4.90 -0.02
C TYR A 188 -12.09 -5.30 1.00
N PHE A 189 -11.92 -4.90 2.27
CA PHE A 189 -12.90 -5.20 3.31
C PHE A 189 -14.22 -4.46 3.10
N GLY A 190 -14.22 -3.37 2.34
CA GLY A 190 -15.43 -2.66 1.91
C GLY A 190 -16.15 -3.28 0.71
N LEU A 191 -15.68 -4.40 0.13
CA LEU A 191 -16.42 -5.11 -0.92
C LEU A 191 -17.66 -5.78 -0.34
N CYS A 192 -18.75 -5.73 -1.11
CA CYS A 192 -20.04 -6.35 -0.71
C CYS A 192 -19.92 -7.86 -0.55
N GLU A 193 -20.62 -8.38 0.45
CA GLU A 193 -20.66 -9.82 0.72
C GLU A 193 -21.55 -10.58 -0.31
N PRO A 194 -21.23 -11.84 -0.64
CA PRO A 194 -20.07 -12.60 -0.16
C PRO A 194 -18.76 -12.05 -0.77
N ARG A 195 -17.80 -11.71 0.08
CA ARG A 195 -16.53 -11.14 -0.34
C ARG A 195 -15.66 -12.18 -1.02
N PRO A 196 -15.25 -11.97 -2.28
CA PRO A 196 -14.43 -12.92 -3.01
C PRO A 196 -12.97 -12.90 -2.56
N LEU A 197 -12.23 -13.98 -2.78
CA LEU A 197 -10.78 -13.91 -2.76
C LEU A 197 -10.32 -13.08 -3.96
N ALA A 198 -9.65 -11.96 -3.71
CA ALA A 198 -9.22 -11.04 -4.76
C ALA A 198 -7.83 -10.47 -4.47
N LEU A 199 -7.15 -10.03 -5.51
CA LEU A 199 -5.90 -9.28 -5.42
C LEU A 199 -6.06 -7.89 -6.02
N LEU A 200 -5.33 -6.94 -5.44
CA LEU A 200 -5.23 -5.59 -5.98
C LEU A 200 -4.51 -5.64 -7.34
N ALA A 201 -5.16 -5.15 -8.39
CA ALA A 201 -4.59 -5.04 -9.72
C ALA A 201 -4.17 -3.60 -10.07
N GLN A 202 -4.87 -2.62 -9.51
CA GLN A 202 -4.58 -1.21 -9.73
C GLN A 202 -5.05 -0.38 -8.54
N ILE A 203 -4.31 0.66 -8.22
CA ILE A 203 -4.71 1.67 -7.26
C ILE A 203 -4.32 3.04 -7.79
N ALA A 204 -5.22 4.01 -7.69
CA ALA A 204 -4.93 5.42 -7.91
C ALA A 204 -5.15 6.15 -6.59
N ALA A 205 -4.20 6.98 -6.20
CA ALA A 205 -4.27 7.69 -4.92
C ALA A 205 -3.88 9.15 -5.04
N ARG A 206 -4.41 9.95 -4.11
CA ARG A 206 -4.06 11.34 -3.85
C ARG A 206 -3.84 11.50 -2.36
N ILE A 207 -2.67 11.99 -1.99
CA ILE A 207 -2.32 12.38 -0.62
C ILE A 207 -2.50 13.89 -0.53
N GLU A 208 -3.35 14.36 0.39
CA GLU A 208 -3.70 15.78 0.51
C GLU A 208 -2.71 16.54 1.40
N ARG A 209 -2.15 15.87 2.39
CA ARG A 209 -1.18 16.44 3.31
C ARG A 209 -0.30 15.36 3.96
N PRO A 210 0.88 15.76 4.45
CA PRO A 210 1.69 14.86 5.27
C PRO A 210 0.97 14.49 6.58
N VAL A 211 1.34 13.34 7.14
CA VAL A 211 0.85 12.79 8.41
C VAL A 211 1.99 12.72 9.40
N THR A 212 1.75 13.15 10.63
CA THR A 212 2.70 12.98 11.73
C THR A 212 2.43 11.67 12.48
N PRO A 213 3.44 10.89 12.86
CA PRO A 213 3.24 9.72 13.72
C PRO A 213 2.48 10.09 15.00
N GLY A 214 1.56 9.22 15.42
CA GLY A 214 0.69 9.45 16.57
C GLY A 214 -0.62 10.17 16.24
N GLU A 215 -0.81 10.70 15.02
CA GLU A 215 -2.12 11.21 14.60
C GLU A 215 -3.15 10.08 14.57
N ARG A 216 -4.33 10.33 15.11
CA ARG A 216 -5.45 9.40 15.04
C ARG A 216 -6.18 9.57 13.70
N LEU A 217 -6.12 8.55 12.87
CA LEU A 217 -6.71 8.55 11.54
C LEU A 217 -7.90 7.59 11.47
N ARG A 218 -8.94 7.99 10.75
CA ARG A 218 -10.17 7.22 10.54
C ARG A 218 -10.27 6.84 9.08
N ILE A 219 -10.38 5.56 8.81
CA ILE A 219 -10.34 4.99 7.47
C ILE A 219 -11.70 4.42 7.11
N THR A 220 -12.17 4.69 5.90
CA THR A 220 -13.39 4.12 5.35
C THR A 220 -13.09 3.53 3.97
N GLY A 221 -13.42 2.25 3.77
CA GLY A 221 -13.34 1.55 2.49
C GLY A 221 -14.71 1.09 2.03
N TRP A 222 -14.99 1.14 0.71
CA TRP A 222 -16.29 0.73 0.15
C TRP A 222 -16.19 0.27 -1.30
N GLU A 223 -17.12 -0.62 -1.71
CA GLU A 223 -17.31 -0.98 -3.11
C GLU A 223 -18.05 0.14 -3.83
N ARG A 224 -17.60 0.47 -5.04
CA ARG A 224 -18.23 1.47 -5.91
C ARG A 224 -19.03 0.84 -7.03
N SER A 225 -18.50 -0.24 -7.61
CA SER A 225 -19.18 -1.02 -8.65
C SER A 225 -18.50 -2.37 -8.85
N ARG A 226 -19.22 -3.29 -9.50
CA ARG A 226 -18.73 -4.62 -9.85
C ARG A 226 -19.00 -4.94 -11.30
N GLU A 227 -18.01 -5.48 -12.01
CA GLU A 227 -18.09 -5.93 -13.39
C GLU A 227 -17.47 -7.34 -13.52
N GLY A 228 -18.29 -8.37 -13.43
CA GLY A 228 -17.83 -9.76 -13.46
C GLY A 228 -16.88 -10.03 -12.28
N ARG A 229 -15.60 -10.33 -12.57
CA ARG A 229 -14.57 -10.56 -11.56
C ARG A 229 -13.84 -9.29 -11.10
N LYS A 230 -14.24 -8.14 -11.61
CA LYS A 230 -13.62 -6.85 -11.29
C LYS A 230 -14.47 -6.09 -10.29
N HIS A 231 -13.88 -5.72 -9.16
CA HIS A 231 -14.51 -4.91 -8.13
C HIS A 231 -13.79 -3.56 -8.07
N HIS A 232 -14.52 -2.51 -8.35
CA HIS A 232 -14.07 -1.14 -8.21
C HIS A 232 -14.42 -0.67 -6.81
N ALA A 233 -13.40 -0.36 -6.03
CA ALA A 233 -13.53 0.07 -4.65
C ALA A 233 -12.84 1.42 -4.43
N ALA A 234 -13.00 1.98 -3.25
CA ALA A 234 -12.32 3.20 -2.84
C ALA A 234 -12.01 3.17 -1.34
N THR A 235 -11.03 3.96 -0.94
CA THR A 235 -10.71 4.21 0.47
C THR A 235 -10.50 5.71 0.66
N VAL A 236 -10.95 6.23 1.80
CA VAL A 236 -10.64 7.56 2.28
C VAL A 236 -10.07 7.49 3.69
N ILE A 237 -9.08 8.32 3.97
CA ILE A 237 -8.49 8.53 5.29
C ILE A 237 -8.85 9.94 5.72
N HIS A 238 -9.47 10.08 6.89
CA HIS A 238 -9.77 11.34 7.54
C HIS A 238 -8.94 11.51 8.81
N ASP A 239 -8.67 12.74 9.18
CA ASP A 239 -8.17 13.09 10.51
C ASP A 239 -9.29 13.22 11.54
N GLU A 240 -8.95 13.59 12.77
CA GLU A 240 -9.92 13.81 13.85
C GLU A 240 -10.87 14.98 13.61
N ALA A 241 -10.46 15.98 12.80
CA ALA A 241 -11.31 17.11 12.42
C ALA A 241 -12.30 16.74 11.30
N GLY A 242 -12.13 15.56 10.69
CA GLY A 242 -12.93 15.10 9.57
C GLY A 242 -12.43 15.59 8.21
N GLU A 243 -11.24 16.18 8.16
CA GLU A 243 -10.62 16.60 6.91
C GLU A 243 -9.98 15.39 6.20
N ILE A 244 -10.04 15.39 4.87
CA ILE A 244 -9.44 14.31 4.07
C ILE A 244 -7.92 14.43 4.08
N VAL A 245 -7.27 13.36 4.50
CA VAL A 245 -5.80 13.20 4.49
C VAL A 245 -5.32 12.53 3.22
N ALA A 246 -6.04 11.49 2.79
CA ALA A 246 -5.73 10.74 1.58
C ALA A 246 -6.97 10.01 1.06
N LEU A 247 -7.00 9.75 -0.26
CA LEU A 247 -8.07 8.95 -0.86
C LEU A 247 -7.55 8.14 -2.05
N SER A 248 -8.26 7.05 -2.36
CA SER A 248 -7.91 6.17 -3.47
C SER A 248 -9.13 5.61 -4.20
N LYS A 249 -8.89 5.20 -5.46
CA LYS A 249 -9.69 4.22 -6.20
C LYS A 249 -8.86 2.96 -6.39
N ALA A 250 -9.46 1.81 -6.19
CA ALA A 250 -8.81 0.52 -6.31
C ALA A 250 -9.59 -0.40 -7.26
N LEU A 251 -8.86 -1.21 -8.01
CA LEU A 251 -9.40 -2.31 -8.80
C LEU A 251 -8.92 -3.62 -8.18
N TRP A 252 -9.86 -4.38 -7.64
CA TRP A 252 -9.65 -5.74 -7.15
C TRP A 252 -10.12 -6.74 -8.19
N VAL A 253 -9.35 -7.81 -8.38
CA VAL A 253 -9.68 -8.86 -9.36
C VAL A 253 -9.78 -10.20 -8.62
N GLU A 254 -10.95 -10.84 -8.76
CA GLU A 254 -11.18 -12.18 -8.19
C GLU A 254 -10.19 -13.20 -8.73
N ILE A 255 -9.67 -14.00 -7.82
CA ILE A 255 -8.79 -15.13 -8.11
C ILE A 255 -9.35 -16.40 -7.50
N LYS A 256 -8.92 -17.55 -7.99
CA LYS A 256 -9.35 -18.85 -7.45
C LYS A 256 -8.53 -19.28 -6.24
N GLU A 257 -7.25 -18.94 -6.24
CA GLU A 257 -6.27 -19.30 -5.21
C GLU A 257 -5.17 -18.23 -5.14
N LEU A 258 -4.53 -18.09 -3.98
CA LEU A 258 -3.40 -17.19 -3.83
C LEU A 258 -2.21 -17.68 -4.66
N PRO A 259 -1.38 -16.74 -5.20
CA PRO A 259 -0.12 -17.11 -5.83
C PRO A 259 0.77 -17.92 -4.87
N ALA A 260 1.35 -18.99 -5.39
CA ALA A 260 2.24 -19.88 -4.65
C ALA A 260 3.60 -19.22 -4.33
#